data_93eea00ceb42cb8177c3c3c70b89ea12
#
_entry.id   93eea00ceb42cb8177c3c3c70b89ea12
#
_cell.length_a   1.000
_cell.length_b   1.000
_cell.length_c   1.000
_cell.angle_alpha   90.00
_cell.angle_beta   90.00
_cell.angle_gamma   90.00
#
_symmetry.space_group_name_H-M   'P 1'
#
loop_
_entity.id
_entity.type
_entity.pdbx_description
1 polymer ?
#
loop_
_entity_poly.entity_id
_entity_poly.type
_entity_poly.pdbx_seq_one_letter_code
_entity_poly.pdbx_strand_id
1 'polypeptide(L)'
;MDVKDFVAVLEGKLPDGSDLTRMVGGENKHRPGYDLTFSAPKSVSIMAMLGGDKRLIAAHNHAVEVAVREVEKLASTRSMTEGVSETRLTGNLVVALFNHDTSRDLDPQMHTHAVVANVTQHDGKWQTLSSDTVGKTGFIERVCQSGGFRADIPPCAASGYGSHGVSNRERRAARHVGV
;
A
#
# COMPACT_ATOMS: atom_id res chain seq x y z
N MET A 1 -12.54 -6.32 -5.01
CA MET A 1 -11.73 -7.40 -4.37
C MET A 1 -12.24 -7.56 -2.95
N ASP A 2 -12.53 -8.79 -2.54
CA ASP A 2 -12.90 -9.08 -1.14
C ASP A 2 -11.66 -8.97 -0.23
N VAL A 3 -11.89 -8.78 1.07
CA VAL A 3 -10.79 -8.70 2.06
C VAL A 3 -9.96 -9.99 2.08
N LYS A 4 -10.61 -11.15 1.89
CA LYS A 4 -9.93 -12.44 1.83
C LYS A 4 -8.99 -12.54 0.64
N ASP A 5 -9.43 -12.05 -0.52
CA ASP A 5 -8.62 -12.02 -1.74
C ASP A 5 -7.41 -11.09 -1.56
N PHE A 6 -7.62 -9.93 -0.93
CA PHE A 6 -6.53 -9.00 -0.67
C PHE A 6 -5.48 -9.60 0.29
N VAL A 7 -5.91 -10.32 1.33
CA VAL A 7 -4.99 -11.03 2.23
C VAL A 7 -4.21 -12.10 1.48
N ALA A 8 -4.84 -12.87 0.59
CA ALA A 8 -4.15 -13.85 -0.24
C ALA A 8 -3.09 -13.18 -1.15
N VAL A 9 -3.43 -12.02 -1.74
CA VAL A 9 -2.49 -11.23 -2.56
C VAL A 9 -1.29 -10.76 -1.72
N LEU A 10 -1.50 -10.33 -0.48
CA LEU A 10 -0.42 -9.97 0.45
C LEU A 10 0.49 -11.18 0.78
N GLU A 11 -0.04 -12.39 0.77
CA GLU A 11 0.73 -13.62 0.94
C GLU A 11 1.47 -14.05 -0.35
N GLY A 12 1.19 -13.40 -1.48
CA GLY A 12 1.76 -13.74 -2.80
C GLY A 12 0.91 -14.71 -3.61
N LYS A 13 -0.33 -15.00 -3.19
CA LYS A 13 -1.28 -15.86 -3.92
C LYS A 13 -2.26 -14.99 -4.69
N LEU A 14 -2.27 -15.09 -6.00
CA LEU A 14 -3.06 -14.24 -6.86
C LEU A 14 -4.34 -14.93 -7.35
N PRO A 15 -5.41 -14.15 -7.65
CA PRO A 15 -6.71 -14.69 -8.05
C PRO A 15 -6.68 -15.51 -9.35
N ASP A 16 -5.70 -15.25 -10.22
CA ASP A 16 -5.50 -15.97 -11.48
C ASP A 16 -4.75 -17.31 -11.31
N GLY A 17 -4.39 -17.67 -10.07
CA GLY A 17 -3.61 -18.85 -9.73
C GLY A 17 -2.09 -18.65 -9.80
N SER A 18 -1.61 -17.45 -10.13
CA SER A 18 -0.20 -17.11 -10.04
C SER A 18 0.27 -17.13 -8.59
N ASP A 19 1.47 -17.65 -8.35
CA ASP A 19 2.05 -17.79 -7.01
C ASP A 19 3.41 -17.08 -6.96
N LEU A 20 3.49 -16.04 -6.14
CA LEU A 20 4.71 -15.27 -5.87
C LEU A 20 5.29 -15.60 -4.50
N THR A 21 4.82 -16.67 -3.83
CA THR A 21 5.36 -17.08 -2.53
C THR A 21 6.84 -17.48 -2.67
N ARG A 22 7.61 -17.21 -1.63
CA ARG A 22 9.00 -17.61 -1.56
C ARG A 22 9.22 -18.40 -0.28
N MET A 23 9.17 -19.71 -0.41
CA MET A 23 9.37 -20.62 0.72
C MET A 23 10.86 -20.80 1.02
N VAL A 24 11.28 -20.50 2.24
CA VAL A 24 12.63 -20.71 2.75
C VAL A 24 12.55 -21.28 4.17
N GLY A 25 13.06 -22.48 4.38
CA GLY A 25 13.01 -23.13 5.69
C GLY A 25 11.62 -23.41 6.22
N GLY A 26 10.61 -23.63 5.34
CA GLY A 26 9.22 -23.84 5.71
C GLY A 26 8.40 -22.56 5.98
N GLU A 27 9.01 -21.40 5.88
CA GLU A 27 8.35 -20.09 6.04
C GLU A 27 8.23 -19.36 4.70
N ASN A 28 7.11 -18.68 4.49
CA ASN A 28 6.94 -17.80 3.35
C ASN A 28 7.71 -16.49 3.59
N LYS A 29 8.76 -16.26 2.81
CA LYS A 29 9.58 -15.04 2.83
C LYS A 29 9.15 -14.01 1.80
N HIS A 30 8.00 -14.17 1.17
CA HIS A 30 7.42 -13.13 0.34
C HIS A 30 7.15 -11.89 1.20
N ARG A 31 7.58 -10.71 0.71
CA ARG A 31 7.25 -9.44 1.38
C ARG A 31 5.78 -9.12 1.07
N PRO A 32 4.90 -8.96 2.06
CA PRO A 32 3.48 -8.70 1.80
C PRO A 32 3.22 -7.41 1.04
N GLY A 33 3.90 -6.32 1.42
CA GLY A 33 3.65 -5.02 0.81
C GLY A 33 4.28 -3.86 1.57
N TYR A 34 3.70 -2.69 1.35
CA TYR A 34 4.13 -1.42 1.94
C TYR A 34 2.92 -0.69 2.49
N ASP A 35 3.09 0.02 3.60
CA ASP A 35 2.06 0.89 4.18
C ASP A 35 2.46 2.35 3.96
N LEU A 36 1.64 3.09 3.23
CA LEU A 36 1.80 4.52 2.99
C LEU A 36 0.74 5.26 3.79
N THR A 37 1.16 6.10 4.75
CA THR A 37 0.23 6.84 5.59
C THR A 37 0.07 8.27 5.10
N PHE A 38 -1.17 8.66 4.82
CA PHE A 38 -1.57 10.01 4.43
C PHE A 38 -2.31 10.67 5.57
N SER A 39 -1.75 11.73 6.15
CA SER A 39 -2.34 12.41 7.31
C SER A 39 -2.81 13.82 6.97
N ALA A 40 -4.02 14.16 7.39
CA ALA A 40 -4.49 15.54 7.33
C ALA A 40 -3.85 16.38 8.45
N PRO A 41 -3.69 17.71 8.24
CA PRO A 41 -3.28 18.62 9.31
C PRO A 41 -4.22 18.52 10.53
N LYS A 42 -3.68 18.73 11.74
CA LYS A 42 -4.45 18.64 12.99
C LYS A 42 -5.67 19.56 13.00
N SER A 43 -5.53 20.79 12.49
CA SER A 43 -6.63 21.75 12.38
C SER A 43 -7.77 21.24 11.50
N VAL A 44 -7.45 20.61 10.38
CA VAL A 44 -8.44 20.00 9.47
C VAL A 44 -9.14 18.83 10.17
N SER A 45 -8.40 17.99 10.88
CA SER A 45 -8.96 16.87 11.64
C SER A 45 -9.93 17.34 12.73
N ILE A 46 -9.58 18.39 13.47
CA ILE A 46 -10.45 18.99 14.49
C ILE A 46 -11.73 19.56 13.84
N MET A 47 -11.61 20.32 12.76
CA MET A 47 -12.76 20.89 12.06
C MET A 47 -13.69 19.80 11.49
N ALA A 48 -13.12 18.72 10.95
CA ALA A 48 -13.89 17.62 10.41
C ALA A 48 -14.62 16.80 11.49
N MET A 49 -13.92 16.48 12.60
CA MET A 49 -14.43 15.56 13.63
C MET A 49 -15.25 16.26 14.70
N LEU A 50 -14.79 17.39 15.24
CA LEU A 50 -15.47 18.14 16.29
C LEU A 50 -16.38 19.22 15.70
N GLY A 51 -15.97 19.89 14.61
CA GLY A 51 -16.78 20.87 13.91
C GLY A 51 -17.86 20.27 13.02
N GLY A 52 -17.83 18.94 12.78
CA GLY A 52 -18.85 18.23 12.00
C GLY A 52 -18.81 18.50 10.48
N ASP A 53 -17.75 19.11 9.97
CA ASP A 53 -17.66 19.44 8.53
C ASP A 53 -17.25 18.22 7.68
N LYS A 54 -18.25 17.48 7.22
CA LYS A 54 -18.05 16.27 6.39
C LYS A 54 -17.40 16.55 5.04
N ARG A 55 -17.40 17.80 4.57
CA ARG A 55 -16.74 18.17 3.30
C ARG A 55 -15.23 17.98 3.40
N LEU A 56 -14.64 18.19 4.58
CA LEU A 56 -13.22 17.99 4.84
C LEU A 56 -12.83 16.51 4.76
N ILE A 57 -13.71 15.61 5.19
CA ILE A 57 -13.50 14.15 5.07
C ILE A 57 -13.50 13.76 3.58
N ALA A 58 -14.44 14.29 2.80
CA ALA A 58 -14.51 14.01 1.37
C ALA A 58 -13.28 14.57 0.63
N ALA A 59 -12.84 15.79 1.01
CA ALA A 59 -11.64 16.41 0.44
C ALA A 59 -10.38 15.60 0.76
N HIS A 60 -10.24 15.09 2.00
CA HIS A 60 -9.12 14.22 2.38
C HIS A 60 -9.11 12.94 1.54
N ASN A 61 -10.25 12.24 1.45
CA ASN A 61 -10.35 11.02 0.66
C ASN A 61 -9.98 11.25 -0.81
N HIS A 62 -10.46 12.33 -1.40
CA HIS A 62 -10.11 12.70 -2.77
C HIS A 62 -8.62 12.99 -2.93
N ALA A 63 -8.01 13.73 -1.97
CA ALA A 63 -6.58 14.01 -2.00
C ALA A 63 -5.74 12.72 -1.90
N VAL A 64 -6.16 11.76 -1.06
CA VAL A 64 -5.52 10.44 -0.95
C VAL A 64 -5.62 9.67 -2.26
N GLU A 65 -6.80 9.64 -2.89
CA GLU A 65 -6.97 8.97 -4.19
C GLU A 65 -6.08 9.57 -5.27
N VAL A 66 -5.97 10.90 -5.35
CA VAL A 66 -5.07 11.58 -6.28
C VAL A 66 -3.61 11.21 -5.99
N ALA A 67 -3.21 11.23 -4.72
CA ALA A 67 -1.84 10.89 -4.31
C ALA A 67 -1.50 9.43 -4.63
N VAL A 68 -2.40 8.49 -4.39
CA VAL A 68 -2.21 7.07 -4.73
C VAL A 68 -2.04 6.87 -6.23
N ARG A 69 -2.81 7.57 -7.07
CA ARG A 69 -2.64 7.54 -8.53
C ARG A 69 -1.27 8.04 -8.99
N GLU A 70 -0.72 9.05 -8.32
CA GLU A 70 0.65 9.51 -8.62
C GLU A 70 1.70 8.48 -8.20
N VAL A 71 1.49 7.84 -7.03
CA VAL A 71 2.35 6.75 -6.56
C VAL A 71 2.30 5.55 -7.51
N GLU A 72 1.14 5.23 -8.04
CA GLU A 72 0.93 4.13 -9.00
C GLU A 72 1.78 4.28 -10.27
N LYS A 73 1.95 5.49 -10.78
CA LYS A 73 2.83 5.78 -11.93
C LYS A 73 4.30 5.42 -11.68
N LEU A 74 4.70 5.31 -10.41
CA LEU A 74 6.05 4.95 -10.00
C LEU A 74 6.23 3.44 -9.82
N ALA A 75 5.15 2.67 -9.94
CA ALA A 75 5.21 1.21 -9.84
C ALA A 75 6.18 0.63 -10.85
N SER A 76 7.02 -0.27 -10.40
CA SER A 76 8.04 -0.88 -11.24
C SER A 76 8.34 -2.30 -10.81
N THR A 77 8.77 -3.10 -11.76
CA THR A 77 9.25 -4.46 -11.55
C THR A 77 10.65 -4.64 -12.08
N ARG A 78 11.28 -5.74 -11.69
CA ARG A 78 12.59 -6.14 -12.18
C ARG A 78 12.42 -7.18 -13.28
N SER A 79 12.87 -6.87 -14.48
CA SER A 79 12.91 -7.78 -15.61
C SER A 79 14.35 -8.26 -15.85
N MET A 80 14.49 -9.54 -16.21
CA MET A 80 15.76 -10.12 -16.63
C MET A 80 15.69 -10.39 -18.12
N THR A 81 16.53 -9.72 -18.91
CA THR A 81 16.63 -9.93 -20.35
C THR A 81 18.09 -10.24 -20.68
N GLU A 82 18.36 -11.42 -21.24
CA GLU A 82 19.71 -11.88 -21.64
C GLU A 82 20.76 -11.78 -20.52
N GLY A 83 20.35 -12.04 -19.26
CA GLY A 83 21.24 -11.95 -18.10
C GLY A 83 21.45 -10.53 -17.54
N VAL A 84 20.87 -9.52 -18.19
CA VAL A 84 20.88 -8.13 -17.70
C VAL A 84 19.59 -7.85 -16.91
N SER A 85 19.77 -7.28 -15.73
CA SER A 85 18.66 -6.87 -14.87
C SER A 85 18.27 -5.43 -15.16
N GLU A 86 17.02 -5.20 -15.57
CA GLU A 86 16.46 -3.89 -15.81
C GLU A 86 15.24 -3.63 -14.94
N THR A 87 15.09 -2.40 -14.47
CA THR A 87 13.86 -1.96 -13.80
C THR A 87 12.91 -1.34 -14.82
N ARG A 88 11.71 -1.90 -14.92
CA ARG A 88 10.68 -1.44 -15.85
C ARG A 88 9.49 -0.88 -15.09
N LEU A 89 8.98 0.28 -15.52
CA LEU A 89 7.75 0.86 -15.01
C LEU A 89 6.56 0.00 -15.43
N THR A 90 5.64 -0.25 -14.51
CA THR A 90 4.43 -1.04 -14.75
C THR A 90 3.18 -0.19 -14.68
N GLY A 91 3.19 0.89 -13.86
CA GLY A 91 2.10 1.83 -13.74
C GLY A 91 0.82 1.24 -13.16
N ASN A 92 0.90 0.13 -12.43
CA ASN A 92 -0.25 -0.48 -11.78
C ASN A 92 0.11 -1.01 -10.39
N LEU A 93 -0.82 -0.86 -9.45
CA LEU A 93 -0.71 -1.29 -8.06
C LEU A 93 -2.01 -1.93 -7.58
N VAL A 94 -1.88 -2.82 -6.61
CA VAL A 94 -3.02 -3.32 -5.82
C VAL A 94 -2.95 -2.64 -4.46
N VAL A 95 -3.93 -1.78 -4.16
CA VAL A 95 -3.92 -0.93 -2.96
C VAL A 95 -5.25 -1.06 -2.21
N ALA A 96 -5.19 -1.20 -0.89
CA ALA A 96 -6.34 -1.08 -0.01
C ALA A 96 -6.21 0.17 0.87
N LEU A 97 -7.28 0.95 0.98
CA LEU A 97 -7.33 2.18 1.76
C LEU A 97 -8.12 1.97 3.05
N PHE A 98 -7.51 2.31 4.19
CA PHE A 98 -8.09 2.21 5.52
C PHE A 98 -8.09 3.60 6.17
N ASN A 99 -9.28 4.17 6.34
CA ASN A 99 -9.45 5.48 6.95
C ASN A 99 -9.54 5.37 8.47
N HIS A 100 -8.77 6.19 9.16
CA HIS A 100 -8.78 6.35 10.60
C HIS A 100 -9.08 7.81 10.96
N ASP A 101 -9.76 8.02 12.08
CA ASP A 101 -10.19 9.33 12.57
C ASP A 101 -9.45 9.78 13.85
N THR A 102 -8.76 8.87 14.52
CA THR A 102 -8.09 9.12 15.79
C THR A 102 -6.65 8.65 15.80
N SER A 103 -5.81 9.34 16.60
CA SER A 103 -4.46 8.89 16.95
C SER A 103 -4.50 7.74 17.98
N ARG A 104 -3.31 7.21 18.34
CA ARG A 104 -3.16 6.22 19.41
C ARG A 104 -3.64 6.75 20.76
N ASP A 105 -3.53 8.07 21.00
CA ASP A 105 -3.95 8.76 22.20
C ASP A 105 -5.42 9.21 22.15
N LEU A 106 -6.18 8.70 21.15
CA LEU A 106 -7.59 9.02 20.89
C LEU A 106 -7.86 10.48 20.53
N ASP A 107 -6.86 11.22 20.17
CA ASP A 107 -6.99 12.58 19.64
C ASP A 107 -7.57 12.56 18.21
N PRO A 108 -8.38 13.58 17.84
CA PRO A 108 -8.83 13.75 16.46
C PRO A 108 -7.64 13.85 15.51
N GLN A 109 -7.44 12.84 14.66
CA GLN A 109 -6.40 12.81 13.65
C GLN A 109 -6.88 11.99 12.45
N MET A 110 -7.33 12.69 11.44
CA MET A 110 -7.78 12.06 10.20
C MET A 110 -6.56 11.62 9.38
N HIS A 111 -6.46 10.33 9.13
CA HIS A 111 -5.40 9.76 8.32
C HIS A 111 -5.88 8.50 7.59
N THR A 112 -5.19 8.17 6.52
CA THR A 112 -5.49 6.99 5.70
C THR A 112 -4.24 6.17 5.52
N HIS A 113 -4.30 4.88 5.85
CA HIS A 113 -3.30 3.89 5.48
C HIS A 113 -3.62 3.37 4.08
N ALA A 114 -2.69 3.50 3.17
CA ALA A 114 -2.74 2.87 1.86
C ALA A 114 -1.80 1.67 1.86
N VAL A 115 -2.37 0.49 2.04
CA VAL A 115 -1.62 -0.77 2.04
C VAL A 115 -1.44 -1.21 0.60
N VAL A 116 -0.22 -1.05 0.09
CA VAL A 116 0.19 -1.41 -1.27
C VAL A 116 0.71 -2.84 -1.24
N ALA A 117 0.04 -3.77 -1.89
CA ALA A 117 0.53 -5.14 -2.03
C ALA A 117 1.82 -5.18 -2.86
N ASN A 118 2.74 -6.08 -2.52
CA ASN A 118 4.03 -6.22 -3.24
C ASN A 118 3.85 -7.02 -4.54
N VAL A 119 2.89 -6.58 -5.35
CA VAL A 119 2.57 -7.19 -6.65
C VAL A 119 2.29 -6.12 -7.69
N THR A 120 2.63 -6.41 -8.93
CA THR A 120 2.35 -5.57 -10.09
C THR A 120 2.23 -6.46 -11.32
N GLN A 121 1.55 -6.00 -12.36
CA GLN A 121 1.40 -6.74 -13.61
C GLN A 121 2.27 -6.11 -14.71
N HIS A 122 3.03 -6.93 -15.41
CA HIS A 122 3.82 -6.54 -16.57
C HIS A 122 3.70 -7.61 -17.66
N ASP A 123 3.35 -7.20 -18.87
CA ASP A 123 3.14 -8.10 -20.03
C ASP A 123 2.21 -9.30 -19.70
N GLY A 124 1.11 -9.02 -18.98
CA GLY A 124 0.13 -10.03 -18.61
C GLY A 124 0.58 -11.01 -17.51
N LYS A 125 1.75 -10.80 -16.90
CA LYS A 125 2.29 -11.64 -15.82
C LYS A 125 2.38 -10.86 -14.52
N TRP A 126 2.02 -11.50 -13.43
CA TRP A 126 2.19 -10.96 -12.09
C TRP A 126 3.65 -11.11 -11.64
N GLN A 127 4.17 -10.06 -11.04
CA GLN A 127 5.54 -9.98 -10.53
C GLN A 127 5.58 -9.17 -9.24
N THR A 128 6.67 -9.27 -8.49
CA THR A 128 6.88 -8.42 -7.31
C THR A 128 7.32 -7.01 -7.74
N LEU A 129 6.95 -6.02 -6.93
CA LEU A 129 7.47 -4.67 -7.08
C LEU A 129 8.99 -4.67 -6.91
N SER A 130 9.67 -3.84 -7.69
CA SER A 130 11.12 -3.68 -7.60
C SER A 130 11.52 -3.14 -6.21
N SER A 131 12.38 -3.88 -5.53
CA SER A 131 12.99 -3.47 -4.26
C SER A 131 14.45 -3.03 -4.43
N ASP A 132 14.86 -2.75 -5.66
CA ASP A 132 16.24 -2.44 -5.98
C ASP A 132 16.66 -1.10 -5.35
N THR A 133 17.57 -1.17 -4.39
CA THR A 133 18.17 0.00 -3.73
C THR A 133 19.43 0.48 -4.45
N VAL A 134 19.98 -0.34 -5.32
CA VAL A 134 21.16 0.01 -6.13
C VAL A 134 20.72 0.93 -7.27
N GLY A 135 21.23 2.15 -7.26
CA GLY A 135 20.86 3.17 -8.25
C GLY A 135 19.54 3.90 -7.96
N LYS A 136 18.91 3.69 -6.79
CA LYS A 136 17.67 4.35 -6.38
C LYS A 136 16.51 4.14 -7.36
N THR A 137 16.37 2.94 -7.88
CA THR A 137 15.34 2.58 -8.88
C THR A 137 14.18 1.76 -8.32
N GLY A 138 14.25 1.33 -7.05
CA GLY A 138 13.17 0.60 -6.39
C GLY A 138 11.92 1.44 -6.20
N PHE A 139 10.75 0.80 -6.13
CA PHE A 139 9.45 1.45 -5.99
C PHE A 139 9.42 2.46 -4.83
N ILE A 140 9.79 2.03 -3.62
CA ILE A 140 9.77 2.91 -2.43
C ILE A 140 10.76 4.07 -2.56
N GLU A 141 11.94 3.84 -3.11
CA GLU A 141 12.93 4.90 -3.34
C GLU A 141 12.37 5.98 -4.25
N ARG A 142 11.66 5.61 -5.31
CA ARG A 142 11.00 6.55 -6.22
C ARG A 142 9.90 7.33 -5.52
N VAL A 143 9.08 6.68 -4.69
CA VAL A 143 8.05 7.33 -3.89
C VAL A 143 8.67 8.35 -2.94
N CYS A 144 9.76 8.03 -2.25
CA CYS A 144 10.45 8.96 -1.36
C CYS A 144 11.09 10.14 -2.11
N GLN A 145 11.60 9.92 -3.33
CA GLN A 145 12.24 10.96 -4.14
C GLN A 145 11.25 11.93 -4.80
N SER A 146 10.03 11.50 -5.10
CA SER A 146 9.01 12.32 -5.75
C SER A 146 8.52 13.50 -4.89
N GLY A 147 9.04 13.63 -3.67
CA GLY A 147 8.95 14.85 -2.84
C GLY A 147 7.58 15.08 -2.22
N GLY A 148 7.35 14.56 -1.05
CA GLY A 148 6.15 14.87 -0.26
C GLY A 148 5.60 13.73 0.57
N PHE A 149 6.11 12.53 0.41
CA PHE A 149 5.67 11.37 1.19
C PHE A 149 6.71 11.00 2.23
N ARG A 150 6.35 11.07 3.51
CA ARG A 150 7.02 10.29 4.55
C ARG A 150 6.41 8.89 4.50
N ALA A 151 7.10 7.98 3.85
CA ALA A 151 6.85 6.58 4.05
C ALA A 151 7.48 6.21 5.41
N ASP A 152 6.68 6.16 6.47
CA ASP A 152 7.05 5.41 7.65
C ASP A 152 6.97 3.94 7.25
N ILE A 153 8.08 3.42 6.74
CA ILE A 153 8.22 2.00 6.45
C ILE A 153 8.71 1.35 7.75
N PRO A 154 7.83 0.73 8.56
CA PRO A 154 8.33 -0.21 9.53
C PRO A 154 9.00 -1.32 8.72
N PRO A 155 10.19 -1.82 9.13
CA PRO A 155 10.66 -3.07 8.61
C PRO A 155 9.51 -4.06 8.89
N CYS A 156 8.84 -4.56 7.85
CA CYS A 156 7.87 -5.62 8.01
C CYS A 156 8.60 -6.78 8.68
N ALA A 157 8.50 -6.84 9.99
CA ALA A 157 8.79 -8.02 10.74
C ALA A 157 7.86 -9.10 10.16
N ALA A 158 8.45 -10.10 9.53
CA ALA A 158 7.78 -11.25 8.96
C ALA A 158 7.23 -12.15 10.08
N SER A 159 6.46 -11.59 11.02
CA SER A 159 5.73 -12.35 12.02
C SER A 159 4.73 -11.42 12.70
N GLY A 160 3.48 -11.40 12.25
CA GLY A 160 2.48 -10.75 13.04
C GLY A 160 1.20 -10.27 12.38
N TYR A 161 0.97 -10.48 11.10
CA TYR A 161 -0.39 -10.41 10.57
C TYR A 161 -1.14 -11.75 10.75
N GLY A 162 -0.78 -12.48 11.82
CA GLY A 162 -1.55 -13.59 12.35
C GLY A 162 -2.73 -13.05 13.12
N SER A 163 -3.94 -13.29 12.63
CA SER A 163 -5.25 -13.40 13.30
C SER A 163 -5.67 -12.42 14.43
N HIS A 164 -4.90 -11.40 14.78
CA HIS A 164 -5.25 -10.44 15.82
C HIS A 164 -5.27 -9.01 15.24
N GLY A 165 -6.46 -8.50 14.95
CA GLY A 165 -6.67 -7.07 15.00
C GLY A 165 -7.15 -6.32 13.79
N VAL A 166 -7.86 -6.95 12.86
CA VAL A 166 -8.80 -6.17 12.03
C VAL A 166 -10.09 -6.04 12.84
N SER A 167 -10.27 -4.91 13.52
CA SER A 167 -11.48 -4.66 14.27
C SER A 167 -12.71 -4.70 13.34
N ASN A 168 -13.88 -5.06 13.86
CA ASN A 168 -15.13 -5.07 13.09
C ASN A 168 -15.51 -3.69 12.50
N ARG A 169 -14.86 -2.59 12.92
CA ARG A 169 -14.98 -1.25 12.35
C ARG A 169 -14.17 -1.10 11.07
N GLU A 170 -12.99 -1.70 10.98
CA GLU A 170 -12.10 -1.64 9.81
C GLU A 170 -12.67 -2.38 8.60
N ARG A 171 -13.48 -3.42 8.83
CA ARG A 171 -14.16 -4.19 7.75
C ARG A 171 -15.18 -3.36 6.95
N ARG A 172 -15.66 -2.23 7.48
CA ARG A 172 -16.63 -1.34 6.80
C ARG A 172 -15.99 -0.20 6.01
N ALA A 173 -14.70 0.05 6.17
CA ALA A 173 -14.02 1.22 5.61
C ALA A 173 -13.13 0.91 4.39
N ALA A 174 -12.97 -0.35 3.99
CA ALA A 174 -12.20 -0.71 2.81
C ALA A 174 -12.92 -0.21 1.55
N ARG A 175 -12.46 0.91 0.99
CA ARG A 175 -12.85 1.38 -0.34
C ARG A 175 -11.78 0.97 -1.33
N HIS A 176 -12.23 0.28 -2.34
CA HIS A 176 -11.43 -0.17 -3.46
C HIS A 176 -11.15 1.00 -4.40
N VAL A 177 -9.88 1.31 -4.63
CA VAL A 177 -9.48 2.00 -5.85
C VAL A 177 -9.13 0.88 -6.82
N GLY A 178 -10.11 0.51 -7.65
CA GLY A 178 -9.92 -0.50 -8.68
C GLY A 178 -9.11 0.05 -9.85
N VAL A 179 -8.38 -0.83 -10.48
CA VAL A 179 -7.83 -0.70 -11.83
C VAL A 179 -8.97 -0.52 -12.82
#